data_b0178e8222474fdf2ab0ab034a122117
#
_entry.id   b0178e8222474fdf2ab0ab034a122117
#
_cell.length_a   1.000
_cell.length_b   1.000
_cell.length_c   1.000
_cell.angle_alpha   90.00
_cell.angle_beta   90.00
_cell.angle_gamma   90.00
#
_symmetry.space_group_name_H-M   'P 1'
#
loop_
_entity.id
_entity.type
_entity.pdbx_description
1 polymer ?
#
loop_
_entity_poly.entity_id
_entity_poly.type
_entity_poly.pdbx_seq_one_letter_code
_entity_poly.pdbx_strand_id
1 'polypeptide(L)'
;MAATFVANALQAVNFLGDRFLRKSHHPFTAIEDLYRHSMDSAFAVSESFLVTGAPHASAYYPRDFAWFYPDILDPDTIMDSQDAVRRARLLEKSVRLLLEAVRANVVTTTIVPAGRARYLGVNYFSRPSDTLLGILAGLRQMISAEERASSYLAMSQCVHAGRLLLAEYCGDLKRAILQLASELEPFNDDGSTYLLCDASAPRSAATDTRAERRRFVTNACVYTTFVWGVRLGIIDENELKRRLGRDLAQYKRDLLRLFGKGGYIRHSLDGPPGSPVSSVALDFVSVHRGFWDMSEPAERALFAATADLIIAEPRFRIPGTFHFLVSADNPRNKMIHKIAAPAYQGRSSWPTFNVEFADRMLDYDEFSCSDTYRSSAQGILKDIRTATEVHGGYQELISERGLKYRTWAYKGAVAHSWFPRFLSVWRRAHGTPLLQWND
;
A
#
# COMPACT_ATOMS: atom_id res chain seq x y z
N MET A 1 -23.93 9.50 -6.99
CA MET A 1 -24.60 9.02 -5.75
C MET A 1 -25.15 7.62 -5.90
N ALA A 2 -25.98 7.28 -6.91
CA ALA A 2 -26.55 5.93 -7.06
C ALA A 2 -25.51 4.81 -7.17
N ALA A 3 -24.46 4.97 -7.99
CA ALA A 3 -23.41 3.96 -8.12
C ALA A 3 -22.64 3.71 -6.81
N THR A 4 -22.39 4.76 -6.02
CA THR A 4 -21.75 4.64 -4.70
C THR A 4 -22.64 3.89 -3.71
N PHE A 5 -23.93 4.14 -3.73
CA PHE A 5 -24.89 3.42 -2.89
C PHE A 5 -24.94 1.93 -3.24
N VAL A 6 -25.05 1.60 -4.53
CA VAL A 6 -25.07 0.20 -5.00
C VAL A 6 -23.76 -0.51 -4.63
N ALA A 7 -22.60 0.12 -4.82
CA ALA A 7 -21.32 -0.47 -4.45
C ALA A 7 -21.18 -0.70 -2.94
N ASN A 8 -21.63 0.26 -2.12
CA ASN A 8 -21.66 0.10 -0.67
C ASN A 8 -22.61 -1.03 -0.25
N ALA A 9 -23.77 -1.15 -0.89
CA ALA A 9 -24.71 -2.23 -0.63
C ALA A 9 -24.11 -3.60 -1.00
N LEU A 10 -23.45 -3.71 -2.17
CA LEU A 10 -22.76 -4.94 -2.59
C LEU A 10 -21.63 -5.31 -1.63
N GLN A 11 -20.83 -4.34 -1.20
CA GLN A 11 -19.80 -4.60 -0.21
C GLN A 11 -20.40 -5.02 1.15
N ALA A 12 -21.43 -4.35 1.62
CA ALA A 12 -22.11 -4.73 2.85
C ALA A 12 -22.68 -6.16 2.78
N VAL A 13 -23.29 -6.53 1.64
CA VAL A 13 -23.77 -7.91 1.40
C VAL A 13 -22.60 -8.91 1.42
N ASN A 14 -21.46 -8.57 0.80
CA ASN A 14 -20.28 -9.43 0.82
C ASN A 14 -19.73 -9.59 2.25
N PHE A 15 -19.61 -8.51 3.01
CA PHE A 15 -19.18 -8.56 4.42
C PHE A 15 -20.11 -9.40 5.30
N LEU A 16 -21.43 -9.18 5.17
CA LEU A 16 -22.43 -9.94 5.93
C LEU A 16 -22.49 -11.39 5.49
N GLY A 17 -22.41 -11.65 4.19
CA GLY A 17 -22.36 -13.00 3.63
C GLY A 17 -21.14 -13.78 4.14
N ASP A 18 -19.97 -13.15 4.14
CA ASP A 18 -18.76 -13.77 4.70
C ASP A 18 -18.87 -14.00 6.21
N ARG A 19 -19.46 -13.04 6.91
CA ARG A 19 -19.61 -13.10 8.36
C ARG A 19 -20.54 -14.20 8.84
N PHE A 20 -21.65 -14.44 8.12
CA PHE A 20 -22.74 -15.31 8.56
C PHE A 20 -22.88 -16.61 7.77
N LEU A 21 -22.53 -16.63 6.48
CA LEU A 21 -22.82 -17.75 5.59
C LEU A 21 -21.58 -18.60 5.28
N ARG A 22 -20.38 -18.06 5.36
CA ARG A 22 -19.17 -18.83 5.04
C ARG A 22 -18.56 -19.45 6.29
N LYS A 23 -18.48 -20.77 6.29
CA LYS A 23 -17.72 -21.51 7.30
C LYS A 23 -16.23 -21.17 7.17
N SER A 24 -15.58 -20.96 8.29
CA SER A 24 -14.16 -20.67 8.35
C SER A 24 -13.35 -21.92 8.00
N HIS A 25 -12.53 -21.78 7.00
CA HIS A 25 -11.23 -22.40 6.72
C HIS A 25 -11.03 -23.91 6.84
N HIS A 26 -10.54 -24.44 5.75
CA HIS A 26 -9.78 -25.69 5.76
C HIS A 26 -8.47 -25.46 6.54
N PRO A 27 -8.09 -26.33 7.47
CA PRO A 27 -6.79 -26.28 8.09
C PRO A 27 -5.74 -26.68 7.03
N PHE A 28 -5.05 -25.70 6.47
CA PHE A 28 -3.88 -25.99 5.68
C PHE A 28 -2.74 -26.35 6.63
N THR A 29 -2.01 -27.39 6.33
CA THR A 29 -0.87 -27.86 7.14
C THR A 29 0.47 -27.31 6.63
N ALA A 30 0.53 -26.91 5.36
CA ALA A 30 1.72 -26.36 4.73
C ALA A 30 1.50 -24.89 4.34
N ILE A 31 2.55 -24.06 4.45
CA ILE A 31 2.48 -22.65 4.07
C ILE A 31 2.34 -22.48 2.56
N GLU A 32 2.83 -23.43 1.78
CA GLU A 32 2.66 -23.52 0.33
C GLU A 32 1.19 -23.61 -0.07
N ASP A 33 0.42 -24.45 0.60
CA ASP A 33 -1.02 -24.61 0.36
C ASP A 33 -1.79 -23.34 0.75
N LEU A 34 -1.40 -22.72 1.86
CA LEU A 34 -1.93 -21.41 2.27
C LEU A 34 -1.67 -20.34 1.21
N TYR A 35 -0.45 -20.33 0.66
CA TYR A 35 -0.08 -19.37 -0.37
C TYR A 35 -0.88 -19.62 -1.65
N ARG A 36 -0.91 -20.87 -2.17
CA ARG A 36 -1.70 -21.24 -3.35
C ARG A 36 -3.17 -20.84 -3.17
N HIS A 37 -3.76 -21.17 -2.04
CA HIS A 37 -5.14 -20.82 -1.73
C HIS A 37 -5.35 -19.27 -1.70
N SER A 38 -4.42 -18.53 -1.11
CA SER A 38 -4.51 -17.06 -1.06
C SER A 38 -4.42 -16.45 -2.46
N MET A 39 -3.50 -16.92 -3.29
CA MET A 39 -3.34 -16.43 -4.65
C MET A 39 -4.51 -16.84 -5.53
N ASP A 40 -4.96 -18.09 -5.47
CA ASP A 40 -6.13 -18.54 -6.22
C ASP A 40 -7.38 -17.79 -5.81
N SER A 41 -7.60 -17.55 -4.54
CA SER A 41 -8.73 -16.78 -4.04
C SER A 41 -8.69 -15.32 -4.51
N ALA A 42 -7.51 -14.69 -4.52
CA ALA A 42 -7.35 -13.33 -5.03
C ALA A 42 -7.59 -13.25 -6.55
N PHE A 43 -7.28 -14.31 -7.30
CA PHE A 43 -7.44 -14.33 -8.77
C PHE A 43 -8.77 -14.90 -9.24
N ALA A 44 -9.45 -15.73 -8.43
CA ALA A 44 -10.68 -16.41 -8.83
C ALA A 44 -11.93 -15.51 -8.85
N VAL A 45 -11.92 -14.38 -8.13
CA VAL A 45 -13.10 -13.52 -8.00
C VAL A 45 -13.40 -12.78 -9.30
N SER A 46 -12.38 -12.51 -10.10
CA SER A 46 -12.53 -11.85 -11.40
C SER A 46 -11.42 -12.29 -12.35
N GLU A 47 -11.78 -12.69 -13.56
CA GLU A 47 -10.81 -12.90 -14.65
C GLU A 47 -10.37 -11.56 -15.28
N SER A 48 -10.86 -10.43 -14.77
CA SER A 48 -10.70 -9.13 -15.40
C SER A 48 -9.76 -8.20 -14.66
N PHE A 49 -9.58 -8.36 -13.34
CA PHE A 49 -8.70 -7.52 -12.54
C PHE A 49 -8.26 -8.21 -11.24
N LEU A 50 -7.18 -7.69 -10.67
CA LEU A 50 -6.66 -8.15 -9.38
C LEU A 50 -7.57 -7.66 -8.24
N VAL A 51 -7.81 -8.53 -7.26
CA VAL A 51 -8.54 -8.17 -6.04
C VAL A 51 -7.59 -8.15 -4.84
N THR A 52 -7.91 -7.33 -3.86
CA THR A 52 -7.04 -7.12 -2.69
C THR A 52 -7.04 -8.34 -1.76
N GLY A 53 -8.18 -8.99 -1.59
CA GLY A 53 -8.26 -10.16 -0.72
C GLY A 53 -9.61 -10.86 -0.77
N ALA A 54 -9.62 -12.11 -0.34
CA ALA A 54 -10.82 -12.93 -0.30
C ALA A 54 -11.10 -13.37 1.15
N PRO A 55 -12.36 -13.67 1.43
CA PRO A 55 -13.53 -13.64 0.54
C PRO A 55 -14.23 -12.29 0.42
N HIS A 56 -14.08 -11.36 1.36
CA HIS A 56 -14.89 -10.14 1.40
C HIS A 56 -14.22 -8.91 0.80
N ALA A 57 -12.89 -8.87 0.73
CA ALA A 57 -12.17 -7.79 0.08
C ALA A 57 -12.02 -8.04 -1.43
N SER A 58 -13.12 -8.49 -2.08
CA SER A 58 -13.18 -8.79 -3.51
C SER A 58 -13.16 -7.55 -4.40
N ALA A 59 -12.91 -6.38 -3.83
CA ALA A 59 -12.72 -5.15 -4.56
C ALA A 59 -11.27 -4.98 -4.99
N TYR A 60 -11.06 -4.24 -6.07
CA TYR A 60 -9.78 -3.83 -6.57
C TYR A 60 -9.48 -2.40 -6.12
N TYR A 61 -8.38 -2.24 -5.40
CA TYR A 61 -7.89 -0.96 -4.92
C TYR A 61 -6.60 -0.59 -5.65
N PRO A 62 -6.62 0.40 -6.54
CA PRO A 62 -5.43 0.81 -7.33
C PRO A 62 -4.21 1.14 -6.49
N ARG A 63 -4.38 1.70 -5.31
CA ARG A 63 -3.30 1.99 -4.38
C ARG A 63 -2.45 0.77 -4.01
N ASP A 64 -3.03 -0.44 -4.06
CA ASP A 64 -2.33 -1.66 -3.70
C ASP A 64 -1.15 -1.96 -4.65
N PHE A 65 -1.18 -1.44 -5.89
CA PHE A 65 -0.02 -1.49 -6.77
C PHE A 65 1.18 -0.71 -6.24
N ALA A 66 0.95 0.38 -5.51
CA ALA A 66 2.02 1.16 -4.94
C ALA A 66 2.73 0.43 -3.80
N TRP A 67 2.00 -0.41 -3.06
CA TRP A 67 2.49 -0.98 -1.81
C TRP A 67 2.69 -2.49 -1.84
N PHE A 68 1.79 -3.23 -2.51
CA PHE A 68 1.69 -4.67 -2.31
C PHE A 68 1.89 -5.49 -3.57
N TYR A 69 1.56 -4.94 -4.72
CA TYR A 69 1.76 -5.61 -6.00
C TYR A 69 3.14 -5.42 -6.65
N PRO A 70 4.09 -4.63 -6.13
CA PRO A 70 5.42 -4.53 -6.73
C PRO A 70 6.10 -5.88 -6.92
N ASP A 71 5.71 -6.89 -6.15
CA ASP A 71 6.31 -8.21 -6.18
C ASP A 71 5.44 -9.28 -6.84
N ILE A 72 4.33 -8.86 -7.49
CA ILE A 72 3.44 -9.83 -8.16
C ILE A 72 4.10 -10.54 -9.34
N LEU A 73 5.06 -9.87 -9.99
CA LEU A 73 5.87 -10.44 -11.06
C LEU A 73 7.29 -10.81 -10.59
N ASP A 74 7.51 -10.93 -9.28
CA ASP A 74 8.77 -11.42 -8.74
C ASP A 74 8.91 -12.91 -9.08
N PRO A 75 9.95 -13.30 -9.84
CA PRO A 75 10.17 -14.69 -10.25
C PRO A 75 10.18 -15.67 -9.09
N ASP A 76 10.69 -15.24 -7.94
CA ASP A 76 10.81 -16.08 -6.75
C ASP A 76 9.47 -16.41 -6.08
N THR A 77 8.43 -15.68 -6.43
CA THR A 77 7.07 -15.88 -5.93
C THR A 77 6.15 -16.55 -6.95
N ILE A 78 6.62 -16.75 -8.18
CA ILE A 78 5.87 -17.40 -9.27
C ILE A 78 6.00 -18.91 -9.13
N MET A 79 4.87 -19.61 -9.10
CA MET A 79 4.83 -21.04 -8.89
C MET A 79 5.24 -21.84 -10.13
N ASP A 80 4.80 -21.39 -11.31
CA ASP A 80 5.06 -22.02 -12.60
C ASP A 80 4.78 -21.07 -13.76
N SER A 81 4.96 -21.53 -14.99
CA SER A 81 4.73 -20.75 -16.20
C SER A 81 3.26 -20.33 -16.39
N GLN A 82 2.30 -21.10 -15.93
CA GLN A 82 0.87 -20.74 -16.01
C GLN A 82 0.53 -19.62 -15.03
N ASP A 83 1.08 -19.69 -13.83
CA ASP A 83 0.96 -18.62 -12.82
C ASP A 83 1.59 -17.32 -13.34
N ALA A 84 2.76 -17.38 -13.99
CA ALA A 84 3.39 -16.22 -14.64
C ALA A 84 2.47 -15.55 -15.69
N VAL A 85 1.91 -16.36 -16.60
CA VAL A 85 0.98 -15.89 -17.63
C VAL A 85 -0.27 -15.26 -17.00
N ARG A 86 -0.84 -15.93 -16.00
CA ARG A 86 -2.04 -15.48 -15.29
C ARG A 86 -1.81 -14.12 -14.62
N ARG A 87 -0.70 -13.97 -13.90
CA ARG A 87 -0.35 -12.73 -13.21
C ARG A 87 -0.10 -11.58 -14.17
N ALA A 88 0.71 -11.80 -15.21
CA ALA A 88 1.00 -10.81 -16.24
C ALA A 88 -0.29 -10.31 -16.91
N ARG A 89 -1.18 -11.22 -17.31
CA ARG A 89 -2.48 -10.90 -17.93
C ARG A 89 -3.39 -10.10 -16.99
N LEU A 90 -3.47 -10.49 -15.73
CA LEU A 90 -4.32 -9.79 -14.75
C LEU A 90 -3.78 -8.41 -14.42
N LEU A 91 -2.44 -8.26 -14.32
CA LEU A 91 -1.80 -6.97 -14.13
C LEU A 91 -2.10 -6.03 -15.30
N GLU A 92 -1.90 -6.49 -16.54
CA GLU A 92 -2.21 -5.69 -17.74
C GLU A 92 -3.67 -5.23 -17.76
N LYS A 93 -4.62 -6.16 -17.58
CA LYS A 93 -6.05 -5.83 -17.57
C LYS A 93 -6.41 -4.84 -16.46
N SER A 94 -5.82 -5.01 -15.28
CA SER A 94 -6.06 -4.13 -14.14
C SER A 94 -5.55 -2.72 -14.38
N VAL A 95 -4.33 -2.59 -14.92
CA VAL A 95 -3.75 -1.28 -15.26
C VAL A 95 -4.53 -0.60 -16.38
N ARG A 96 -4.88 -1.33 -17.44
CA ARG A 96 -5.68 -0.81 -18.56
C ARG A 96 -7.02 -0.25 -18.09
N LEU A 97 -7.73 -0.98 -17.24
CA LEU A 97 -9.01 -0.54 -16.69
C LEU A 97 -8.91 0.80 -15.95
N LEU A 98 -7.82 1.00 -15.20
CA LEU A 98 -7.60 2.26 -14.50
C LEU A 98 -7.23 3.41 -15.44
N LEU A 99 -6.44 3.11 -16.49
CA LEU A 99 -6.06 4.10 -17.50
C LEU A 99 -7.27 4.57 -18.30
N GLU A 100 -8.20 3.68 -18.62
CA GLU A 100 -9.48 4.05 -19.24
C GLU A 100 -10.30 5.01 -18.37
N ALA A 101 -10.31 4.77 -17.04
CA ALA A 101 -10.94 5.68 -16.11
C ALA A 101 -10.24 7.05 -16.06
N VAL A 102 -8.90 7.09 -16.06
CA VAL A 102 -8.12 8.35 -16.12
C VAL A 102 -8.43 9.13 -17.41
N ARG A 103 -8.53 8.45 -18.56
CA ARG A 103 -8.95 9.06 -19.83
C ARG A 103 -10.31 9.74 -19.73
N ALA A 104 -11.24 9.14 -18.98
CA ALA A 104 -12.55 9.70 -18.69
C ALA A 104 -12.54 10.78 -17.58
N ASN A 105 -11.37 11.29 -17.18
CA ASN A 105 -11.17 12.23 -16.06
C ASN A 105 -11.66 11.70 -14.70
N VAL A 106 -11.62 10.40 -14.50
CA VAL A 106 -12.01 9.75 -13.24
C VAL A 106 -10.81 9.00 -12.68
N VAL A 107 -10.31 9.43 -11.53
CA VAL A 107 -9.33 8.66 -10.76
C VAL A 107 -10.10 7.76 -9.80
N THR A 108 -10.39 6.54 -10.25
CA THR A 108 -11.26 5.58 -9.53
C THR A 108 -10.52 4.96 -8.35
N THR A 109 -11.03 5.14 -7.13
CA THR A 109 -10.40 4.61 -5.91
C THR A 109 -10.65 3.13 -5.68
N THR A 110 -11.76 2.62 -6.18
CA THR A 110 -12.21 1.26 -5.91
C THR A 110 -13.02 0.73 -7.08
N ILE A 111 -12.75 -0.50 -7.48
CA ILE A 111 -13.54 -1.22 -8.49
C ILE A 111 -14.17 -2.43 -7.81
N VAL A 112 -15.49 -2.49 -7.84
CA VAL A 112 -16.28 -3.53 -7.19
C VAL A 112 -16.91 -4.43 -8.26
N PRO A 113 -16.75 -5.76 -8.17
CA PRO A 113 -17.43 -6.69 -9.05
C PRO A 113 -18.95 -6.56 -8.90
N ALA A 114 -19.67 -6.52 -10.02
CA ALA A 114 -21.13 -6.39 -10.08
C ALA A 114 -21.77 -7.54 -10.88
N GLY A 115 -21.16 -8.74 -10.84
CA GLY A 115 -21.55 -9.93 -11.58
C GLY A 115 -20.49 -10.40 -12.56
N ARG A 116 -20.77 -11.41 -13.37
CA ARG A 116 -19.82 -11.92 -14.39
C ARG A 116 -19.50 -10.81 -15.40
N ALA A 117 -18.22 -10.48 -15.51
CA ALA A 117 -17.68 -9.48 -16.44
C ALA A 117 -18.27 -8.04 -16.30
N ARG A 118 -18.95 -7.73 -15.19
CA ARG A 118 -19.42 -6.38 -14.87
C ARG A 118 -18.74 -5.87 -13.61
N TYR A 119 -18.47 -4.57 -13.57
CA TYR A 119 -17.87 -3.91 -12.41
C TYR A 119 -18.38 -2.46 -12.29
N LEU A 120 -18.28 -1.95 -11.08
CA LEU A 120 -18.61 -0.56 -10.75
C LEU A 120 -17.34 0.13 -10.25
N GLY A 121 -16.95 1.20 -10.93
CA GLY A 121 -15.95 2.13 -10.43
C GLY A 121 -16.58 3.06 -9.40
N VAL A 122 -15.96 3.19 -8.25
CA VAL A 122 -16.45 4.00 -7.14
C VAL A 122 -15.34 4.88 -6.61
N ASN A 123 -15.66 6.13 -6.38
CA ASN A 123 -14.78 7.06 -5.70
C ASN A 123 -15.28 7.26 -4.27
N TYR A 124 -14.67 6.53 -3.32
CA TYR A 124 -14.95 6.75 -1.89
C TYR A 124 -14.31 8.05 -1.37
N PHE A 125 -13.29 8.54 -2.07
CA PHE A 125 -12.54 9.72 -1.68
C PHE A 125 -12.57 10.74 -2.81
N SER A 126 -12.63 12.01 -2.46
CA SER A 126 -12.44 13.06 -3.44
C SER A 126 -10.94 13.17 -3.78
N ARG A 127 -10.59 12.96 -5.04
CA ARG A 127 -9.25 13.21 -5.58
C ARG A 127 -8.12 12.47 -4.85
N PRO A 128 -8.11 11.12 -4.87
CA PRO A 128 -7.16 10.32 -4.11
C PRO A 128 -5.74 10.46 -4.66
N SER A 129 -4.80 10.83 -3.81
CA SER A 129 -3.38 10.98 -4.16
C SER A 129 -2.68 9.62 -4.36
N ASP A 130 -3.10 8.61 -3.63
CA ASP A 130 -2.51 7.28 -3.65
C ASP A 130 -2.95 6.42 -4.86
N THR A 131 -4.11 6.70 -5.42
CA THR A 131 -4.62 5.98 -6.59
C THR A 131 -3.78 6.25 -7.83
N LEU A 132 -3.45 7.51 -8.11
CA LEU A 132 -2.61 7.85 -9.25
C LEU A 132 -1.20 7.25 -9.10
N LEU A 133 -0.64 7.29 -7.89
CA LEU A 133 0.61 6.59 -7.58
C LEU A 133 0.50 5.09 -7.87
N GLY A 134 -0.61 4.45 -7.47
CA GLY A 134 -0.86 3.04 -7.76
C GLY A 134 -0.86 2.72 -9.25
N ILE A 135 -1.48 3.57 -10.07
CA ILE A 135 -1.49 3.41 -11.53
C ILE A 135 -0.07 3.48 -12.11
N LEU A 136 0.71 4.49 -11.69
CA LEU A 136 2.09 4.65 -12.15
C LEU A 136 2.98 3.49 -11.68
N ALA A 137 2.77 3.00 -10.47
CA ALA A 137 3.47 1.83 -9.95
C ALA A 137 3.14 0.56 -10.74
N GLY A 138 1.87 0.37 -11.12
CA GLY A 138 1.45 -0.75 -11.97
C GLY A 138 2.10 -0.71 -13.35
N LEU A 139 2.08 0.45 -14.01
CA LEU A 139 2.77 0.65 -15.31
C LEU A 139 4.27 0.37 -15.20
N ARG A 140 4.92 0.94 -14.19
CA ARG A 140 6.34 0.70 -13.94
C ARG A 140 6.62 -0.78 -13.78
N GLN A 141 5.81 -1.49 -13.00
CA GLN A 141 6.01 -2.91 -12.76
C GLN A 141 5.95 -3.73 -14.05
N MET A 142 5.00 -3.40 -14.95
CA MET A 142 4.94 -4.02 -16.27
C MET A 142 6.22 -3.75 -17.06
N ILE A 143 6.66 -2.49 -17.12
CA ILE A 143 7.82 -2.07 -17.93
C ILE A 143 9.14 -2.64 -17.38
N SER A 144 9.29 -2.72 -16.05
CA SER A 144 10.51 -3.23 -15.41
C SER A 144 10.52 -4.77 -15.24
N ALA A 145 9.49 -5.47 -15.67
CA ALA A 145 9.47 -6.94 -15.62
C ALA A 145 10.60 -7.57 -16.47
N GLU A 146 11.07 -6.88 -17.51
CA GLU A 146 12.19 -7.31 -18.36
C GLU A 146 13.52 -7.42 -17.59
N GLU A 147 13.75 -6.52 -16.63
CA GLU A 147 14.97 -6.51 -15.81
C GLU A 147 15.05 -7.68 -14.83
N ARG A 148 13.90 -8.31 -14.52
CA ARG A 148 13.76 -9.31 -13.47
C ARG A 148 13.55 -10.73 -13.98
N ALA A 149 13.05 -10.90 -15.21
CA ALA A 149 12.55 -12.20 -15.66
C ALA A 149 12.89 -12.51 -17.11
N SER A 150 14.15 -12.82 -17.37
CA SER A 150 14.59 -13.33 -18.68
C SER A 150 14.05 -14.72 -19.05
N SER A 151 13.38 -15.43 -18.15
CA SER A 151 12.99 -16.84 -18.31
C SER A 151 11.56 -17.07 -18.78
N TYR A 152 10.64 -16.11 -18.66
CA TYR A 152 9.24 -16.32 -19.04
C TYR A 152 8.80 -15.42 -20.21
N LEU A 153 8.37 -16.03 -21.33
CA LEU A 153 7.81 -15.31 -22.49
C LEU A 153 6.68 -14.36 -22.11
N ALA A 154 5.85 -14.73 -21.13
CA ALA A 154 4.77 -13.91 -20.60
C ALA A 154 5.26 -12.56 -20.06
N MET A 155 6.47 -12.49 -19.52
CA MET A 155 7.05 -11.25 -19.01
C MET A 155 7.43 -10.29 -20.10
N SER A 156 8.03 -10.77 -21.20
CA SER A 156 8.33 -9.93 -22.38
C SER A 156 7.05 -9.36 -22.99
N GLN A 157 5.98 -10.15 -23.05
CA GLN A 157 4.67 -9.67 -23.52
C GLN A 157 4.09 -8.60 -22.59
N CYS A 158 4.23 -8.76 -21.27
CA CYS A 158 3.79 -7.80 -20.27
C CYS A 158 4.54 -6.47 -20.42
N VAL A 159 5.86 -6.50 -20.63
CA VAL A 159 6.70 -5.30 -20.88
C VAL A 159 6.24 -4.56 -22.13
N HIS A 160 6.05 -5.28 -23.22
CA HIS A 160 5.57 -4.68 -24.46
C HIS A 160 4.20 -4.01 -24.29
N ALA A 161 3.26 -4.70 -23.65
CA ALA A 161 1.95 -4.14 -23.31
C ALA A 161 2.06 -2.90 -22.41
N GLY A 162 2.93 -2.92 -21.39
CA GLY A 162 3.18 -1.76 -20.54
C GLY A 162 3.69 -0.54 -21.27
N ARG A 163 4.63 -0.72 -22.21
CA ARG A 163 5.14 0.37 -23.07
C ARG A 163 4.06 0.94 -23.99
N LEU A 164 3.24 0.07 -24.58
CA LEU A 164 2.11 0.51 -25.41
C LEU A 164 1.08 1.31 -24.60
N LEU A 165 0.70 0.82 -23.41
CA LEU A 165 -0.20 1.53 -22.53
C LEU A 165 0.36 2.89 -22.10
N LEU A 166 1.64 2.95 -21.75
CA LEU A 166 2.28 4.21 -21.40
C LEU A 166 2.22 5.21 -22.57
N ALA A 167 2.55 4.78 -23.78
CA ALA A 167 2.49 5.63 -24.98
C ALA A 167 1.06 6.10 -25.28
N GLU A 168 0.08 5.20 -25.19
CA GLU A 168 -1.34 5.49 -25.48
C GLU A 168 -1.95 6.49 -24.49
N TYR A 169 -1.62 6.38 -23.18
CA TYR A 169 -2.26 7.16 -22.11
C TYR A 169 -1.36 8.28 -21.55
N CYS A 170 -0.19 8.54 -22.14
CA CYS A 170 0.77 9.52 -21.65
C CYS A 170 0.14 10.91 -21.43
N GLY A 171 -0.64 11.40 -22.40
CA GLY A 171 -1.31 12.70 -22.33
C GLY A 171 -2.37 12.78 -21.20
N ASP A 172 -3.10 11.69 -20.97
CA ASP A 172 -4.12 11.60 -19.94
C ASP A 172 -3.49 11.55 -18.55
N LEU A 173 -2.42 10.79 -18.39
CA LEU A 173 -1.63 10.72 -17.16
C LEU A 173 -0.96 12.07 -16.83
N LYS A 174 -0.38 12.74 -17.85
CA LYS A 174 0.19 14.08 -17.69
C LYS A 174 -0.85 15.06 -17.16
N ARG A 175 -2.04 15.08 -17.75
CA ARG A 175 -3.16 15.91 -17.29
C ARG A 175 -3.52 15.62 -15.83
N ALA A 176 -3.61 14.36 -15.44
CA ALA A 176 -3.93 13.97 -14.07
C ALA A 176 -2.85 14.40 -13.07
N ILE A 177 -1.56 14.28 -13.42
CA ILE A 177 -0.43 14.73 -12.59
C ILE A 177 -0.45 16.25 -12.43
N LEU A 178 -0.67 17.00 -13.52
CA LEU A 178 -0.75 18.45 -13.47
C LEU A 178 -1.96 18.95 -12.66
N GLN A 179 -3.08 18.25 -12.76
CA GLN A 179 -4.24 18.54 -11.92
C GLN A 179 -3.92 18.32 -10.44
N LEU A 180 -3.27 17.19 -10.08
CA LEU A 180 -2.84 16.95 -8.71
C LEU A 180 -1.91 18.06 -8.21
N ALA A 181 -0.94 18.51 -9.04
CA ALA A 181 -0.05 19.61 -8.70
C ALA A 181 -0.80 20.94 -8.47
N SER A 182 -1.89 21.19 -9.20
CA SER A 182 -2.72 22.41 -9.03
C SER A 182 -3.60 22.41 -7.77
N GLU A 183 -3.71 21.27 -7.10
CA GLU A 183 -4.51 21.12 -5.87
C GLU A 183 -3.69 21.32 -4.59
N LEU A 184 -2.39 21.52 -4.73
CA LEU A 184 -1.52 21.81 -3.60
C LEU A 184 -1.79 23.23 -3.08
N GLU A 185 -1.94 23.35 -1.76
CA GLU A 185 -2.20 24.61 -1.09
C GLU A 185 -0.94 25.11 -0.37
N PRO A 186 -0.67 26.44 -0.35
CA PRO A 186 0.42 26.99 0.45
C PRO A 186 0.17 26.69 1.92
N PHE A 187 1.21 26.23 2.61
CA PHE A 187 1.13 25.87 4.03
C PHE A 187 1.62 26.97 4.97
N ASN A 188 2.70 27.63 4.59
CA ASN A 188 3.29 28.69 5.39
C ASN A 188 2.82 30.07 4.91
N ASP A 189 2.80 31.05 5.81
CA ASP A 189 2.44 32.45 5.50
C ASP A 189 3.33 33.05 4.39
N ASP A 190 4.58 32.56 4.27
CA ASP A 190 5.53 32.95 3.23
C ASP A 190 5.33 32.23 1.89
N GLY A 191 4.34 31.32 1.80
CA GLY A 191 4.10 30.49 0.63
C GLY A 191 5.24 29.51 0.31
N SER A 192 6.15 29.26 1.27
CA SER A 192 7.38 28.49 1.02
C SER A 192 7.17 27.01 0.87
N THR A 193 6.01 26.46 1.22
CA THR A 193 5.74 25.02 1.12
C THR A 193 4.31 24.77 0.70
N TYR A 194 4.14 23.82 -0.23
CA TYR A 194 2.84 23.42 -0.74
C TYR A 194 2.50 22.02 -0.25
N LEU A 195 1.30 21.83 0.28
CA LEU A 195 0.80 20.56 0.76
C LEU A 195 -0.55 20.24 0.14
N LEU A 196 -0.81 18.95 -0.05
CA LEU A 196 -2.16 18.47 -0.28
C LEU A 196 -2.89 18.35 1.05
N CYS A 197 -4.00 19.06 1.19
CA CYS A 197 -4.85 18.98 2.37
C CYS A 197 -6.00 18.01 2.14
N ASP A 198 -6.21 17.12 3.09
CA ASP A 198 -7.41 16.29 3.19
C ASP A 198 -8.54 17.13 3.81
N ALA A 199 -9.30 17.85 2.99
CA ALA A 199 -10.27 18.83 3.50
C ALA A 199 -11.46 18.19 4.25
N SER A 200 -12.41 17.63 3.53
CA SER A 200 -13.63 17.03 4.10
C SER A 200 -13.66 15.50 4.02
N ALA A 201 -12.78 14.90 3.21
CA ALA A 201 -12.64 13.47 3.05
C ALA A 201 -11.17 13.11 2.91
N PRO A 202 -10.72 11.97 3.44
CA PRO A 202 -9.34 11.54 3.29
C PRO A 202 -9.00 11.33 1.82
N ARG A 203 -7.80 11.77 1.42
CA ARG A 203 -7.28 11.63 0.05
C ARG A 203 -6.33 10.45 -0.11
N SER A 204 -6.00 9.81 0.98
CA SER A 204 -5.29 8.54 1.00
C SER A 204 -6.11 7.52 1.76
N ALA A 205 -6.37 6.41 1.11
CA ALA A 205 -7.12 5.33 1.72
C ALA A 205 -6.28 4.51 2.70
N ALA A 206 -4.95 4.66 2.71
CA ALA A 206 -4.10 4.04 3.72
C ALA A 206 -4.42 4.52 5.14
N THR A 207 -5.01 5.72 5.27
CA THR A 207 -5.35 6.33 6.56
C THR A 207 -6.75 6.94 6.56
N ASP A 208 -7.71 6.28 5.92
CA ASP A 208 -9.07 6.76 5.69
C ASP A 208 -9.91 6.91 6.96
N THR A 209 -9.46 6.33 8.07
CA THR A 209 -10.16 6.41 9.36
C THR A 209 -9.76 7.64 10.20
N ARG A 210 -8.79 8.44 9.73
CA ARG A 210 -8.26 9.56 10.49
C ARG A 210 -8.86 10.90 10.05
N ALA A 211 -8.94 11.84 11.00
CA ALA A 211 -9.54 13.16 10.79
C ALA A 211 -8.54 14.25 10.41
N GLU A 212 -7.27 13.95 10.55
CA GLU A 212 -6.20 14.92 10.31
C GLU A 212 -6.16 15.33 8.84
N ARG A 213 -5.99 16.62 8.59
CA ARG A 213 -6.02 17.19 7.24
C ARG A 213 -4.70 17.14 6.50
N ARG A 214 -3.58 17.33 7.24
CA ARG A 214 -2.24 17.47 6.65
C ARG A 214 -1.39 16.28 7.08
N ARG A 215 -1.51 15.18 6.33
CA ARG A 215 -0.88 13.90 6.68
C ARG A 215 0.40 13.67 5.88
N PHE A 216 1.38 13.08 6.55
CA PHE A 216 2.66 12.70 5.94
C PHE A 216 2.46 11.78 4.74
N VAL A 217 1.74 10.66 4.93
CA VAL A 217 1.56 9.65 3.88
C VAL A 217 0.92 10.23 2.63
N THR A 218 -0.09 11.08 2.77
CA THR A 218 -0.74 11.75 1.63
C THR A 218 0.26 12.56 0.80
N ASN A 219 1.10 13.36 1.48
CA ASN A 219 2.06 14.23 0.81
C ASN A 219 3.28 13.47 0.26
N ALA A 220 3.68 12.41 0.92
CA ALA A 220 4.71 11.50 0.41
C ALA A 220 4.23 10.75 -0.85
N CYS A 221 2.95 10.34 -0.92
CA CYS A 221 2.36 9.78 -2.13
C CYS A 221 2.34 10.79 -3.29
N VAL A 222 2.02 12.05 -3.02
CA VAL A 222 2.07 13.14 -4.03
C VAL A 222 3.47 13.30 -4.58
N TYR A 223 4.46 13.44 -3.71
CA TYR A 223 5.87 13.53 -4.11
C TYR A 223 6.29 12.34 -4.98
N THR A 224 5.98 11.12 -4.53
CA THR A 224 6.36 9.91 -5.25
C THR A 224 5.65 9.81 -6.60
N THR A 225 4.41 10.27 -6.70
CA THR A 225 3.67 10.37 -7.98
C THR A 225 4.40 11.30 -8.96
N PHE A 226 4.90 12.44 -8.51
CA PHE A 226 5.67 13.35 -9.34
C PHE A 226 7.00 12.74 -9.80
N VAL A 227 7.74 12.11 -8.90
CA VAL A 227 8.98 11.40 -9.23
C VAL A 227 8.74 10.33 -10.29
N TRP A 228 7.68 9.53 -10.15
CA TRP A 228 7.35 8.49 -11.13
C TRP A 228 6.86 9.07 -12.44
N GLY A 229 6.10 10.17 -12.41
CA GLY A 229 5.69 10.89 -13.61
C GLY A 229 6.90 11.34 -14.45
N VAL A 230 7.93 11.85 -13.80
CA VAL A 230 9.19 12.24 -14.45
C VAL A 230 9.98 11.02 -14.93
N ARG A 231 10.17 10.02 -14.09
CA ARG A 231 10.95 8.80 -14.43
C ARG A 231 10.35 7.99 -15.59
N LEU A 232 9.03 7.99 -15.70
CA LEU A 232 8.33 7.34 -16.82
C LEU A 232 8.23 8.22 -18.08
N GLY A 233 8.80 9.43 -18.05
CA GLY A 233 8.76 10.36 -19.19
C GLY A 233 7.37 10.94 -19.49
N ILE A 234 6.43 10.87 -18.52
CA ILE A 234 5.06 11.38 -18.68
C ILE A 234 5.05 12.91 -18.59
N ILE A 235 5.88 13.47 -17.74
CA ILE A 235 5.98 14.91 -17.51
C ILE A 235 7.45 15.32 -17.40
N ASP A 236 7.77 16.50 -17.93
CA ASP A 236 9.09 17.11 -17.78
C ASP A 236 9.26 17.73 -16.39
N GLU A 237 10.43 17.54 -15.77
CA GLU A 237 10.71 18.05 -14.44
C GLU A 237 10.65 19.60 -14.38
N ASN A 238 11.07 20.31 -15.43
CA ASN A 238 10.98 21.76 -15.49
C ASN A 238 9.52 22.24 -15.54
N GLU A 239 8.61 21.47 -16.11
CA GLU A 239 7.18 21.77 -16.09
C GLU A 239 6.61 21.66 -14.68
N LEU A 240 6.98 20.60 -13.94
CA LEU A 240 6.62 20.48 -12.53
C LEU A 240 7.26 21.58 -11.69
N LYS A 241 8.54 21.90 -11.92
CA LYS A 241 9.25 22.99 -11.23
C LYS A 241 8.52 24.32 -11.39
N ARG A 242 8.05 24.65 -12.59
CA ARG A 242 7.27 25.86 -12.84
C ARG A 242 5.95 25.86 -12.05
N ARG A 243 5.31 24.71 -11.87
CA ARG A 243 4.06 24.58 -11.11
C ARG A 243 4.27 24.63 -9.60
N LEU A 244 5.32 24.00 -9.11
CA LEU A 244 5.62 23.89 -7.69
C LEU A 244 6.45 25.08 -7.16
N GLY A 245 7.00 25.91 -8.05
CA GLY A 245 7.93 26.98 -7.69
C GLY A 245 9.30 26.47 -7.21
N ARG A 246 9.57 25.17 -7.32
CA ARG A 246 10.78 24.50 -6.85
C ARG A 246 10.99 23.16 -7.54
N ASP A 247 12.22 22.64 -7.53
CA ASP A 247 12.50 21.29 -8.00
C ASP A 247 12.01 20.21 -7.01
N LEU A 248 11.94 18.96 -7.48
CA LEU A 248 11.45 17.84 -6.68
C LEU A 248 12.31 17.55 -5.46
N ALA A 249 13.64 17.72 -5.56
CA ALA A 249 14.55 17.52 -4.44
C ALA A 249 14.28 18.55 -3.32
N GLN A 250 14.08 19.82 -3.67
CA GLN A 250 13.72 20.84 -2.70
C GLN A 250 12.34 20.59 -2.10
N TYR A 251 11.35 20.17 -2.92
CA TYR A 251 10.03 19.84 -2.44
C TYR A 251 10.07 18.72 -1.39
N LYS A 252 10.86 17.67 -1.62
CA LYS A 252 11.08 16.58 -0.65
C LYS A 252 11.72 17.08 0.64
N ARG A 253 12.79 17.89 0.53
CA ARG A 253 13.45 18.47 1.72
C ARG A 253 12.47 19.28 2.56
N ASP A 254 11.61 20.05 1.93
CA ASP A 254 10.58 20.84 2.63
C ASP A 254 9.56 19.95 3.34
N LEU A 255 9.11 18.87 2.71
CA LEU A 255 8.22 17.89 3.35
C LEU A 255 8.88 17.26 4.58
N LEU A 256 10.13 16.79 4.43
CA LEU A 256 10.86 16.16 5.54
C LEU A 256 11.15 17.15 6.67
N ARG A 257 11.47 18.40 6.36
CA ARG A 257 11.65 19.46 7.35
C ARG A 257 10.38 19.73 8.14
N LEU A 258 9.22 19.78 7.47
CA LEU A 258 7.94 20.02 8.12
C LEU A 258 7.50 18.86 9.01
N PHE A 259 7.47 17.67 8.46
CA PHE A 259 7.00 16.48 9.17
C PHE A 259 8.04 15.92 10.14
N GLY A 260 9.32 16.18 9.91
CA GLY A 260 10.45 15.76 10.75
C GLY A 260 10.80 16.72 11.88
N LYS A 261 10.04 17.81 12.05
CA LYS A 261 10.28 18.77 13.14
C LYS A 261 10.12 18.08 14.50
N GLY A 262 11.23 17.97 15.22
CA GLY A 262 11.29 17.22 16.49
C GLY A 262 12.15 15.97 16.42
N GLY A 263 12.78 15.71 15.28
CA GLY A 263 13.76 14.63 15.09
C GLY A 263 13.15 13.29 14.69
N TYR A 264 11.84 13.19 14.52
CA TYR A 264 11.12 12.01 14.04
C TYR A 264 9.94 12.43 13.15
N ILE A 265 9.46 11.53 12.30
CA ILE A 265 8.33 11.80 11.41
C ILE A 265 7.02 11.90 12.21
N ARG A 266 6.36 13.02 12.06
CA ARG A 266 4.99 13.22 12.57
C ARG A 266 4.00 12.67 11.55
N HIS A 267 3.01 11.92 12.04
CA HIS A 267 1.91 11.44 11.23
C HIS A 267 1.14 12.59 10.54
N SER A 268 0.89 13.67 11.29
CA SER A 268 0.14 14.83 10.82
C SER A 268 0.70 16.13 11.40
N LEU A 269 0.48 17.25 10.68
CA LEU A 269 0.79 18.58 11.16
C LEU A 269 -0.35 19.20 11.99
N ASP A 270 -1.52 18.59 12.00
CA ASP A 270 -2.73 19.09 12.70
C ASP A 270 -2.89 18.54 14.13
N GLY A 271 -2.02 17.62 14.55
CA GLY A 271 -2.07 17.05 15.88
C GLY A 271 -1.51 17.99 16.96
N PRO A 272 -1.94 17.84 18.23
CA PRO A 272 -1.39 18.65 19.33
C PRO A 272 0.13 18.45 19.39
N PRO A 273 0.91 19.53 19.51
CA PRO A 273 2.32 19.39 19.77
C PRO A 273 2.50 18.77 21.15
N GLY A 274 3.18 17.66 21.26
CA GLY A 274 3.63 17.25 22.59
C GLY A 274 3.71 15.78 22.93
N SER A 275 2.96 14.88 22.31
CA SER A 275 3.19 13.46 22.56
C SER A 275 3.80 12.79 21.32
N PRO A 276 5.08 12.38 21.38
CA PRO A 276 5.71 11.67 20.29
C PRO A 276 4.88 10.47 19.82
N VAL A 277 4.34 9.72 20.76
CA VAL A 277 3.62 8.48 20.51
C VAL A 277 2.29 8.68 19.79
N SER A 278 1.55 9.75 20.09
CA SER A 278 0.32 10.09 19.37
C SER A 278 0.59 10.75 18.01
N SER A 279 1.82 11.16 17.78
CA SER A 279 2.24 11.84 16.54
C SER A 279 2.86 10.91 15.52
N VAL A 280 3.18 9.67 15.88
CA VAL A 280 3.81 8.67 15.03
C VAL A 280 2.85 7.52 14.81
N ALA A 281 2.70 7.09 13.57
CA ALA A 281 1.94 5.92 13.18
C ALA A 281 2.76 5.11 12.19
N LEU A 282 2.56 3.78 12.18
CA LEU A 282 3.32 2.88 11.31
C LEU A 282 3.07 3.15 9.82
N ASP A 283 2.04 3.90 9.48
CA ASP A 283 1.74 4.33 8.12
C ASP A 283 2.82 5.23 7.49
N PHE A 284 3.80 5.77 8.27
CA PHE A 284 4.93 6.49 7.70
C PHE A 284 5.80 5.61 6.78
N VAL A 285 5.79 4.30 6.98
CA VAL A 285 6.49 3.33 6.12
C VAL A 285 5.64 2.86 4.95
N SER A 286 4.34 3.14 4.96
CA SER A 286 3.42 2.79 3.87
C SER A 286 3.56 3.70 2.65
N VAL A 287 4.41 4.72 2.70
CA VAL A 287 4.81 5.48 1.53
C VAL A 287 5.57 4.57 0.57
N HIS A 288 5.35 4.77 -0.73
CA HIS A 288 5.98 3.95 -1.75
C HIS A 288 7.51 3.90 -1.56
N ARG A 289 8.12 2.74 -1.86
CA ARG A 289 9.57 2.48 -1.74
C ARG A 289 10.46 3.57 -2.35
N GLY A 290 9.98 4.29 -3.36
CA GLY A 290 10.71 5.39 -3.99
C GLY A 290 10.68 6.70 -3.21
N PHE A 291 10.05 6.75 -2.03
CA PHE A 291 10.05 7.96 -1.22
C PHE A 291 11.35 8.09 -0.39
N TRP A 292 11.66 7.09 0.42
CA TRP A 292 12.86 7.10 1.26
C TRP A 292 14.12 6.87 0.42
N ASP A 293 15.06 7.79 0.53
CA ASP A 293 16.40 7.61 -0.02
C ASP A 293 17.38 7.34 1.12
N MET A 294 17.66 6.06 1.35
CA MET A 294 18.57 5.66 2.43
C MET A 294 20.03 5.97 2.15
N SER A 295 20.39 6.38 0.92
CA SER A 295 21.73 6.89 0.61
C SER A 295 21.93 8.29 1.19
N GLU A 296 20.84 9.07 1.38
CA GLU A 296 20.88 10.41 1.95
C GLU A 296 20.96 10.37 3.48
N PRO A 297 22.07 10.86 4.10
CA PRO A 297 22.27 10.74 5.55
C PRO A 297 21.15 11.37 6.40
N ALA A 298 20.61 12.50 5.97
CA ALA A 298 19.55 13.19 6.71
C ALA A 298 18.24 12.40 6.71
N GLU A 299 17.87 11.76 5.59
CA GLU A 299 16.70 10.91 5.50
C GLU A 299 16.87 9.65 6.32
N ARG A 300 18.05 9.02 6.21
CA ARG A 300 18.40 7.84 6.98
C ARG A 300 18.36 8.11 8.49
N ALA A 301 18.89 9.25 8.96
CA ALA A 301 18.82 9.64 10.36
C ALA A 301 17.39 9.87 10.84
N LEU A 302 16.56 10.51 10.04
CA LEU A 302 15.15 10.76 10.38
C LEU A 302 14.32 9.48 10.39
N PHE A 303 14.58 8.56 9.46
CA PHE A 303 13.98 7.23 9.46
C PHE A 303 14.37 6.46 10.72
N ALA A 304 15.69 6.40 11.04
CA ALA A 304 16.20 5.69 12.21
C ALA A 304 15.56 6.22 13.51
N ALA A 305 15.56 7.52 13.72
CA ALA A 305 14.97 8.13 14.93
C ALA A 305 13.47 7.81 15.06
N THR A 306 12.74 7.73 13.92
CA THR A 306 11.32 7.34 13.91
C THR A 306 11.14 5.86 14.22
N ALA A 307 11.97 5.00 13.62
CA ALA A 307 11.96 3.57 13.84
C ALA A 307 12.30 3.22 15.30
N ASP A 308 13.35 3.84 15.85
CA ASP A 308 13.76 3.65 17.24
C ASP A 308 12.66 4.05 18.22
N LEU A 309 11.96 5.17 17.95
CA LEU A 309 10.83 5.59 18.74
C LEU A 309 9.69 4.55 18.74
N ILE A 310 9.37 4.00 17.57
CA ILE A 310 8.32 2.95 17.44
C ILE A 310 8.75 1.67 18.14
N ILE A 311 10.01 1.25 17.96
CA ILE A 311 10.55 0.03 18.57
C ILE A 311 10.61 0.15 20.10
N ALA A 312 11.01 1.29 20.63
CA ALA A 312 11.15 1.54 22.06
C ALA A 312 9.83 1.72 22.80
N GLU A 313 8.76 2.16 22.11
CA GLU A 313 7.48 2.48 22.75
C GLU A 313 6.56 1.26 22.83
N PRO A 314 6.30 0.71 24.04
CA PRO A 314 5.49 -0.50 24.20
C PRO A 314 4.05 -0.38 23.65
N ARG A 315 3.51 0.85 23.59
CA ARG A 315 2.14 1.09 23.08
C ARG A 315 2.00 0.83 21.58
N PHE A 316 3.11 0.77 20.85
CA PHE A 316 3.13 0.41 19.42
C PHE A 316 3.28 -1.10 19.18
N ARG A 317 3.40 -1.92 20.21
CA ARG A 317 3.68 -3.35 20.04
C ARG A 317 2.58 -4.23 20.64
N ILE A 318 2.30 -5.35 19.99
CA ILE A 318 1.57 -6.45 20.63
C ILE A 318 2.53 -7.11 21.62
N PRO A 319 2.18 -7.21 22.92
CA PRO A 319 3.07 -7.76 23.94
C PRO A 319 3.62 -9.15 23.58
N GLY A 320 4.92 -9.34 23.75
CA GLY A 320 5.59 -10.62 23.49
C GLY A 320 5.84 -10.94 22.01
N THR A 321 5.58 -10.00 21.11
CA THR A 321 5.76 -10.18 19.67
C THR A 321 6.53 -9.01 19.04
N PHE A 322 6.91 -9.17 17.76
CA PHE A 322 7.38 -8.10 16.89
C PHE A 322 6.27 -7.52 15.99
N HIS A 323 5.01 -7.77 16.27
CA HIS A 323 3.91 -7.10 15.59
C HIS A 323 3.75 -5.67 16.10
N PHE A 324 3.96 -4.71 15.22
CA PHE A 324 3.72 -3.30 15.51
C PHE A 324 2.31 -2.91 15.11
N LEU A 325 1.69 -2.10 15.95
CA LEU A 325 0.37 -1.52 15.71
C LEU A 325 0.50 -0.36 14.72
N VAL A 326 -0.51 -0.16 13.90
CA VAL A 326 -0.54 0.98 12.96
C VAL A 326 -0.44 2.31 13.73
N SER A 327 -1.10 2.38 14.90
CA SER A 327 -1.03 3.54 15.77
C SER A 327 -1.17 3.14 17.23
N ALA A 328 -0.61 3.95 18.12
CA ALA A 328 -0.81 3.82 19.56
C ALA A 328 -2.25 4.13 20.01
N ASP A 329 -2.99 4.88 19.22
CA ASP A 329 -4.34 5.34 19.51
C ASP A 329 -5.36 4.87 18.48
N ASN A 330 -6.62 4.72 18.90
CA ASN A 330 -7.71 4.42 17.99
C ASN A 330 -8.29 5.69 17.36
N PRO A 331 -8.57 5.70 16.04
CA PRO A 331 -9.26 6.80 15.40
C PRO A 331 -10.67 6.98 16.01
N ARG A 332 -11.08 8.24 16.24
CA ARG A 332 -12.36 8.55 16.88
C ARG A 332 -13.41 9.18 15.98
N ASN A 333 -13.07 9.42 14.72
CA ASN A 333 -13.79 10.35 13.84
C ASN A 333 -14.96 9.78 13.05
N LYS A 334 -15.04 8.48 12.82
CA LYS A 334 -16.16 7.87 12.07
C LYS A 334 -16.94 6.88 12.94
N MET A 335 -18.25 7.05 12.97
CA MET A 335 -19.13 6.23 13.80
C MET A 335 -19.09 4.75 13.41
N ILE A 336 -18.97 4.44 12.11
CA ILE A 336 -18.85 3.08 11.61
C ILE A 336 -17.60 2.38 12.17
N HIS A 337 -16.47 3.11 12.28
CA HIS A 337 -15.24 2.55 12.84
C HIS A 337 -15.28 2.44 14.34
N LYS A 338 -16.05 3.29 15.05
CA LYS A 338 -16.26 3.16 16.49
C LYS A 338 -17.07 1.93 16.85
N ILE A 339 -18.06 1.58 16.03
CA ILE A 339 -19.05 0.55 16.32
C ILE A 339 -18.73 -0.76 15.58
N ALA A 340 -18.56 -0.69 14.27
CA ALA A 340 -18.43 -1.87 13.42
C ALA A 340 -17.00 -2.45 13.37
N ALA A 341 -15.99 -1.58 13.32
CA ALA A 341 -14.59 -1.96 13.21
C ALA A 341 -13.69 -1.09 14.12
N PRO A 342 -13.88 -1.14 15.45
CA PRO A 342 -13.02 -0.41 16.39
C PRO A 342 -11.56 -0.86 16.19
N ALA A 343 -10.62 0.06 16.32
CA ALA A 343 -9.20 -0.18 16.14
C ALA A 343 -8.73 -0.50 14.69
N TYR A 344 -9.62 -0.56 13.71
CA TYR A 344 -9.23 -0.64 12.30
C TYR A 344 -8.34 0.56 11.93
N GLN A 345 -7.14 0.35 11.44
CA GLN A 345 -6.10 1.39 11.25
C GLN A 345 -5.74 2.20 12.53
N GLY A 346 -6.01 1.63 13.70
CA GLY A 346 -5.63 2.16 15.00
C GLY A 346 -4.75 1.17 15.74
N ARG A 347 -5.23 0.72 16.91
CA ARG A 347 -4.57 -0.30 17.73
C ARG A 347 -4.77 -1.71 17.16
N SER A 348 -4.46 -1.88 15.88
CA SER A 348 -4.39 -3.17 15.19
C SER A 348 -3.06 -3.27 14.46
N SER A 349 -2.56 -4.48 14.32
CA SER A 349 -1.38 -4.77 13.51
C SER A 349 -1.82 -5.16 12.10
N TRP A 350 -1.25 -4.49 11.11
CA TRP A 350 -1.42 -4.84 9.72
C TRP A 350 -0.14 -5.52 9.24
N PRO A 351 -0.14 -6.81 8.95
CA PRO A 351 1.04 -7.54 8.50
C PRO A 351 1.76 -6.83 7.35
N THR A 352 1.02 -6.24 6.43
CA THR A 352 1.59 -5.52 5.30
C THR A 352 2.40 -4.28 5.70
N PHE A 353 1.92 -3.46 6.65
CA PHE A 353 2.70 -2.31 7.13
C PHE A 353 3.92 -2.78 7.92
N ASN A 354 3.82 -3.89 8.62
CA ASN A 354 4.95 -4.51 9.30
C ASN A 354 5.97 -5.06 8.31
N VAL A 355 5.55 -5.65 7.19
CA VAL A 355 6.45 -6.09 6.10
C VAL A 355 7.17 -4.90 5.50
N GLU A 356 6.47 -3.79 5.21
CA GLU A 356 7.11 -2.57 4.70
C GLU A 356 8.08 -1.96 5.74
N PHE A 357 7.75 -2.04 7.02
CA PHE A 357 8.66 -1.58 8.08
C PHE A 357 9.92 -2.44 8.12
N ALA A 358 9.80 -3.76 8.08
CA ALA A 358 10.92 -4.67 8.00
C ALA A 358 11.80 -4.39 6.76
N ASP A 359 11.20 -4.16 5.60
CA ASP A 359 11.92 -3.88 4.37
C ASP A 359 12.70 -2.55 4.44
N ARG A 360 12.08 -1.49 5.02
CA ARG A 360 12.80 -0.21 5.22
C ARG A 360 13.93 -0.32 6.24
N MET A 361 13.79 -1.16 7.26
CA MET A 361 14.87 -1.49 8.19
C MET A 361 16.05 -2.16 7.48
N LEU A 362 15.76 -3.09 6.56
CA LEU A 362 16.80 -3.75 5.75
C LEU A 362 17.47 -2.77 4.79
N ASP A 363 16.71 -1.82 4.19
CA ASP A 363 17.31 -0.75 3.39
C ASP A 363 18.28 0.10 4.21
N TYR A 364 17.87 0.45 5.45
CA TYR A 364 18.75 1.22 6.35
C TYR A 364 20.06 0.47 6.63
N ASP A 365 19.97 -0.82 6.99
CA ASP A 365 21.15 -1.64 7.32
C ASP A 365 22.06 -1.80 6.11
N GLU A 366 21.51 -2.01 4.92
CA GLU A 366 22.28 -2.13 3.69
C GLU A 366 23.07 -0.85 3.38
N PHE A 367 22.43 0.32 3.44
CA PHE A 367 23.10 1.60 3.14
C PHE A 367 24.02 2.09 4.26
N SER A 368 23.74 1.75 5.51
CA SER A 368 24.62 2.10 6.64
C SER A 368 25.74 1.08 6.86
N CYS A 369 25.76 -0.02 6.09
CA CYS A 369 26.66 -1.15 6.30
C CYS A 369 26.63 -1.66 7.75
N SER A 370 25.43 -1.76 8.32
CA SER A 370 25.18 -2.19 9.70
C SER A 370 24.16 -3.32 9.76
N ASP A 371 24.02 -3.93 10.93
CA ASP A 371 22.96 -4.89 11.24
C ASP A 371 22.04 -4.36 12.36
N THR A 372 21.88 -3.04 12.41
CA THR A 372 21.15 -2.35 13.49
C THR A 372 19.72 -2.85 13.62
N TYR A 373 19.04 -3.05 12.51
CA TYR A 373 17.62 -3.43 12.48
C TYR A 373 17.36 -4.85 11.99
N ARG A 374 18.38 -5.57 11.51
CA ARG A 374 18.21 -6.92 10.92
C ARG A 374 17.44 -7.87 11.84
N SER A 375 17.82 -7.91 13.12
CA SER A 375 17.13 -8.77 14.11
C SER A 375 15.66 -8.41 14.29
N SER A 376 15.33 -7.11 14.31
CA SER A 376 13.95 -6.64 14.42
C SER A 376 13.15 -6.97 13.15
N ALA A 377 13.74 -6.77 11.97
CA ALA A 377 13.11 -7.11 10.70
C ALA A 377 12.82 -8.62 10.59
N GLN A 378 13.79 -9.48 10.95
CA GLN A 378 13.60 -10.93 10.99
C GLN A 378 12.55 -11.35 12.01
N GLY A 379 12.52 -10.71 13.19
CA GLY A 379 11.50 -10.93 14.20
C GLY A 379 10.09 -10.63 13.72
N ILE A 380 9.90 -9.48 13.05
CA ILE A 380 8.63 -9.10 12.42
C ILE A 380 8.18 -10.18 11.44
N LEU A 381 9.04 -10.58 10.52
CA LEU A 381 8.70 -11.55 9.49
C LEU A 381 8.40 -12.93 10.07
N LYS A 382 9.15 -13.37 11.08
CA LYS A 382 8.90 -14.61 11.80
C LYS A 382 7.53 -14.61 12.48
N ASP A 383 7.16 -13.52 13.12
CA ASP A 383 5.85 -13.41 13.78
C ASP A 383 4.70 -13.35 12.77
N ILE A 384 4.88 -12.69 11.62
CA ILE A 384 3.89 -12.73 10.52
C ILE A 384 3.72 -14.15 10.00
N ARG A 385 4.81 -14.90 9.79
CA ARG A 385 4.78 -16.31 9.41
C ARG A 385 3.99 -17.12 10.42
N THR A 386 4.33 -17.02 11.71
CA THR A 386 3.65 -17.73 12.80
C THR A 386 2.15 -17.40 12.83
N ALA A 387 1.79 -16.12 12.69
CA ALA A 387 0.40 -15.70 12.65
C ALA A 387 -0.33 -16.26 11.42
N THR A 388 0.34 -16.33 10.27
CA THR A 388 -0.19 -16.91 9.03
C THR A 388 -0.49 -18.39 9.20
N GLU A 389 0.43 -19.16 9.78
CA GLU A 389 0.29 -20.58 10.06
C GLU A 389 -0.81 -20.84 11.12
N VAL A 390 -0.77 -20.16 12.25
CA VAL A 390 -1.74 -20.32 13.36
C VAL A 390 -3.15 -19.90 12.94
N HIS A 391 -3.25 -18.85 12.14
CA HIS A 391 -4.54 -18.33 11.71
C HIS A 391 -5.05 -18.94 10.41
N GLY A 392 -4.28 -19.79 9.76
CA GLY A 392 -4.66 -20.47 8.52
C GLY A 392 -4.87 -19.50 7.36
N GLY A 393 -3.98 -18.52 7.19
CA GLY A 393 -4.00 -17.57 6.08
C GLY A 393 -3.26 -16.26 6.38
N TYR A 394 -2.84 -15.56 5.33
CA TYR A 394 -2.20 -14.25 5.44
C TYR A 394 -3.24 -13.21 5.80
N GLN A 395 -3.23 -12.76 7.05
CA GLN A 395 -4.25 -11.89 7.59
C GLN A 395 -4.16 -10.46 7.05
N GLU A 396 -5.29 -9.83 6.80
CA GLU A 396 -5.37 -8.38 6.55
C GLU A 396 -4.90 -7.60 7.78
N LEU A 397 -5.46 -7.96 8.93
CA LEU A 397 -5.09 -7.34 10.21
C LEU A 397 -5.26 -8.29 11.40
N ILE A 398 -4.48 -8.02 12.43
CA ILE A 398 -4.44 -8.75 13.70
C ILE A 398 -4.81 -7.76 14.82
N SER A 399 -5.62 -8.20 15.78
CA SER A 399 -5.99 -7.37 16.92
C SER A 399 -4.78 -7.06 17.81
N GLU A 400 -4.88 -6.04 18.65
CA GLU A 400 -3.86 -5.71 19.67
C GLU A 400 -3.55 -6.86 20.66
N ARG A 401 -4.34 -7.92 20.65
CA ARG A 401 -4.14 -9.13 21.45
C ARG A 401 -3.47 -10.27 20.69
N GLY A 402 -3.03 -10.05 19.47
CA GLY A 402 -2.43 -11.09 18.61
C GLY A 402 -3.42 -12.08 18.01
N LEU A 403 -4.72 -11.83 18.09
CA LEU A 403 -5.77 -12.69 17.57
C LEU A 403 -6.28 -12.19 16.22
N LYS A 404 -6.91 -13.08 15.45
CA LYS A 404 -7.64 -12.68 14.23
C LYS A 404 -8.53 -11.47 14.57
N TYR A 405 -8.45 -10.43 13.75
CA TYR A 405 -9.30 -9.27 13.93
C TYR A 405 -10.75 -9.62 13.55
N ARG A 406 -11.62 -9.54 14.52
CA ARG A 406 -13.04 -9.86 14.37
C ARG A 406 -13.89 -9.02 15.30
N THR A 407 -14.89 -8.39 14.75
CA THR A 407 -15.93 -7.68 15.47
C THR A 407 -17.31 -8.31 15.20
N TRP A 408 -18.37 -7.73 15.70
CA TRP A 408 -19.71 -8.16 15.36
C TRP A 408 -20.06 -7.94 13.87
N ALA A 409 -19.51 -6.90 13.24
CA ALA A 409 -19.81 -6.51 11.86
C ALA A 409 -18.66 -6.74 10.90
N TYR A 410 -17.41 -6.91 11.36
CA TYR A 410 -16.23 -7.00 10.50
C TYR A 410 -15.34 -8.18 10.90
N LYS A 411 -14.79 -8.84 9.90
CA LYS A 411 -13.79 -9.89 10.04
C LYS A 411 -12.69 -9.63 9.03
N GLY A 412 -11.44 -9.52 9.47
CA GLY A 412 -10.30 -9.31 8.58
C GLY A 412 -10.17 -10.40 7.51
N ALA A 413 -9.77 -10.03 6.31
CA ALA A 413 -9.52 -10.99 5.23
C ALA A 413 -8.37 -11.93 5.60
N VAL A 414 -8.45 -13.17 5.15
CA VAL A 414 -7.48 -14.24 5.48
C VAL A 414 -6.72 -14.75 4.26
N ALA A 415 -7.15 -14.38 3.05
CA ALA A 415 -6.47 -14.70 1.81
C ALA A 415 -6.18 -13.38 1.10
N HIS A 416 -5.00 -12.83 1.35
CA HIS A 416 -4.66 -11.50 0.87
C HIS A 416 -3.62 -11.55 -0.24
N SER A 417 -3.84 -10.77 -1.29
CA SER A 417 -2.95 -10.64 -2.45
C SER A 417 -1.59 -9.98 -2.12
N TRP A 418 -1.38 -9.58 -0.89
CA TRP A 418 -0.11 -9.02 -0.40
C TRP A 418 0.93 -10.08 -0.01
N PHE A 419 0.58 -11.36 -0.08
CA PHE A 419 1.45 -12.45 0.30
C PHE A 419 2.78 -12.48 -0.50
N PRO A 420 2.81 -12.25 -1.82
CA PRO A 420 4.07 -12.21 -2.58
C PRO A 420 5.07 -11.20 -2.00
N ARG A 421 4.58 -10.05 -1.55
CA ARG A 421 5.43 -9.03 -0.92
C ARG A 421 6.11 -9.54 0.35
N PHE A 422 5.37 -10.26 1.19
CA PHE A 422 5.94 -10.89 2.38
C PHE A 422 7.04 -11.91 2.02
N LEU A 423 6.82 -12.73 1.00
CA LEU A 423 7.81 -13.74 0.56
C LEU A 423 9.09 -13.09 0.04
N SER A 424 8.98 -12.03 -0.74
CA SER A 424 10.10 -11.26 -1.27
C SER A 424 10.95 -10.65 -0.14
N VAL A 425 10.31 -10.02 0.85
CA VAL A 425 11.02 -9.43 2.00
C VAL A 425 11.59 -10.50 2.93
N TRP A 426 10.89 -11.63 3.11
CA TRP A 426 11.43 -12.78 3.83
C TRP A 426 12.76 -13.26 3.24
N ARG A 427 12.78 -13.50 1.92
CA ARG A 427 14.02 -13.91 1.23
C ARG A 427 15.15 -12.91 1.43
N ARG A 428 14.86 -11.62 1.29
CA ARG A 428 15.86 -10.57 1.50
C ARG A 428 16.43 -10.60 2.92
N ALA A 429 15.59 -10.82 3.94
CA ALA A 429 16.00 -10.82 5.35
C ALA A 429 16.80 -12.07 5.74
N HIS A 430 16.49 -13.23 5.15
CA HIS A 430 17.02 -14.53 5.57
C HIS A 430 18.03 -15.11 4.56
N GLY A 431 18.15 -14.56 3.35
CA GLY A 431 19.00 -15.07 2.28
C GLY A 431 18.46 -16.34 1.59
N THR A 432 17.33 -16.87 2.06
CA THR A 432 16.68 -18.08 1.52
C THR A 432 15.20 -17.85 1.33
N PRO A 433 14.59 -18.39 0.27
CA PRO A 433 13.15 -18.32 0.07
C PRO A 433 12.42 -19.09 1.17
N LEU A 434 11.24 -18.60 1.56
CA LEU A 434 10.36 -19.31 2.50
C LEU A 434 9.66 -20.50 1.83
N LEU A 435 9.32 -20.35 0.55
CA LEU A 435 8.69 -21.38 -0.27
C LEU A 435 9.68 -21.82 -1.33
N GLN A 436 9.76 -23.14 -1.55
CA GLN A 436 10.52 -23.73 -2.64
C GLN A 436 9.53 -24.44 -3.56
N TRP A 437 9.43 -23.98 -4.78
CA TRP A 437 8.61 -24.61 -5.80
C TRP A 437 9.46 -25.67 -6.47
N ASN A 438 9.01 -26.91 -6.40
CA ASN A 438 9.62 -27.98 -7.20
C ASN A 438 9.17 -27.79 -8.65
N ASP A 439 10.14 -27.65 -9.54
CA ASP A 439 9.93 -27.58 -10.99
C ASP A 439 9.25 -28.86 -11.52
#